data_d866f3b8a79614b948fddf1b415db9d9
#
_entry.id   d866f3b8a79614b948fddf1b415db9d9
#
_cell.length_a   1.000
_cell.length_b   1.000
_cell.length_c   1.000
_cell.angle_alpha   90.00
_cell.angle_beta   90.00
_cell.angle_gamma   90.00
#
_symmetry.space_group_name_H-M   'P 1'
#
loop_
_entity.id
_entity.type
_entity.pdbx_description
1 polymer ?
#
loop_
_entity_poly.entity_id
_entity_poly.type
_entity_poly.pdbx_seq_one_letter_code
_entity_poly.pdbx_strand_id
1 'polypeptide(L)'
;MKTLIENVNIINPSDEIETSQNILIEDNVIKEISSGNINADANVIDGEDNYLLPGFIDCHTHIFAKGFHKEENMANPLGLHFYNAVPHSLQTINAGVTTIRDCGSADLSFKLAQQRKLFTAPKIHLSISPW
;
A
#
# COMPACT_ATOMS: atom_id res chain seq x y z
N MET A 1 2.14 -10.04 16.28
CA MET A 1 2.68 -8.70 16.71
C MET A 1 1.50 -7.76 16.89
N LYS A 2 1.46 -7.02 18.03
CA LYS A 2 0.38 -6.07 18.29
C LYS A 2 0.88 -4.63 18.12
N THR A 3 0.06 -3.80 17.51
CA THR A 3 0.27 -2.36 17.37
C THR A 3 -0.98 -1.64 17.82
N LEU A 4 -0.84 -0.68 18.72
CA LEU A 4 -1.91 0.21 19.15
C LEU A 4 -1.63 1.60 18.58
N ILE A 5 -2.57 2.12 17.80
CA ILE A 5 -2.54 3.49 17.31
C ILE A 5 -3.51 4.29 18.17
N GLU A 6 -3.02 5.30 18.87
CA GLU A 6 -3.81 6.15 19.74
C GLU A 6 -4.00 7.54 19.12
N ASN A 7 -5.03 8.23 19.58
CA ASN A 7 -5.30 9.63 19.24
C ASN A 7 -5.38 9.89 17.73
N VAL A 8 -6.26 9.19 17.03
CA VAL A 8 -6.51 9.40 15.60
C VAL A 8 -7.95 9.75 15.29
N ASN A 9 -8.15 10.46 14.20
CA ASN A 9 -9.45 10.70 13.61
C ASN A 9 -9.64 9.76 12.41
N ILE A 10 -10.61 8.86 12.48
CA ILE A 10 -10.82 7.87 11.42
C ILE A 10 -11.69 8.48 10.34
N ILE A 11 -11.22 8.42 9.10
CA ILE A 11 -12.03 8.69 7.91
C ILE A 11 -12.37 7.37 7.24
N ASN A 12 -13.63 6.99 7.35
CA ASN A 12 -14.17 5.85 6.62
C ASN A 12 -14.97 6.39 5.44
N PRO A 13 -14.69 5.97 4.17
CA PRO A 13 -15.37 6.50 2.99
C PRO A 13 -16.91 6.37 3.00
N SER A 14 -17.47 5.46 3.78
CA SER A 14 -18.91 5.22 3.88
C SER A 14 -19.60 5.92 5.05
N ASP A 15 -18.85 6.51 5.98
CA ASP A 15 -19.40 6.98 7.25
C ASP A 15 -18.91 8.38 7.61
N GLU A 16 -19.45 8.94 8.70
CA GLU A 16 -18.97 10.20 9.27
C GLU A 16 -17.56 10.01 9.86
N ILE A 17 -16.83 11.12 10.03
CA ILE A 17 -15.51 11.11 10.65
C ILE A 17 -15.65 10.77 12.14
N GLU A 18 -15.01 9.70 12.57
CA GLU A 18 -14.93 9.33 13.98
C GLU A 18 -13.68 9.97 14.60
N THR A 19 -13.88 10.90 15.54
CA THR A 19 -12.80 11.63 16.21
C THR A 19 -12.30 10.91 17.47
N SER A 20 -11.05 11.16 17.83
CA SER A 20 -10.43 10.69 19.08
C SER A 20 -10.55 9.17 19.28
N GLN A 21 -10.16 8.42 18.30
CA GLN A 21 -10.21 6.95 18.32
C GLN A 21 -8.84 6.33 18.60
N ASN A 22 -8.87 5.14 19.19
CA ASN A 22 -7.74 4.24 19.38
C ASN A 22 -7.99 2.95 18.60
N ILE A 23 -6.96 2.40 17.98
CA ILE A 23 -7.08 1.22 17.11
C ILE A 23 -6.04 0.18 17.51
N LEU A 24 -6.50 -1.02 17.87
CA LEU A 24 -5.64 -2.17 18.09
C LEU A 24 -5.55 -3.03 16.85
N ILE A 25 -4.33 -3.24 16.38
CA ILE A 25 -4.01 -4.13 15.25
C ILE A 25 -3.24 -5.33 15.80
N GLU A 26 -3.71 -6.52 15.48
CA GLU A 26 -3.03 -7.79 15.79
C GLU A 26 -2.94 -8.65 14.53
N ASP A 27 -1.72 -9.10 14.21
CA ASP A 27 -1.45 -9.99 13.07
C ASP A 27 -2.07 -9.51 11.74
N ASN A 28 -1.93 -8.21 11.46
CA ASN A 28 -2.46 -7.52 10.27
C ASN A 28 -4.00 -7.42 10.20
N VAL A 29 -4.68 -7.55 11.33
CA VAL A 29 -6.14 -7.40 11.42
C VAL A 29 -6.46 -6.34 12.47
N ILE A 30 -7.37 -5.43 12.16
CA ILE A 30 -7.96 -4.51 13.13
C ILE A 30 -8.81 -5.37 14.09
N LYS A 31 -8.44 -5.38 15.36
CA LYS A 31 -9.12 -6.14 16.41
C LYS A 31 -10.15 -5.33 17.16
N GLU A 32 -9.83 -4.05 17.37
CA GLU A 32 -10.66 -3.17 18.18
C GLU A 32 -10.50 -1.73 17.71
N ILE A 33 -11.59 -0.97 17.72
CA ILE A 33 -11.64 0.47 17.55
C ILE A 33 -12.44 1.00 18.73
N SER A 34 -11.93 1.98 19.45
CA SER A 34 -12.56 2.50 20.66
C SER A 34 -12.23 3.97 20.88
N SER A 35 -13.20 4.75 21.36
CA SER A 35 -12.95 6.10 21.89
C SER A 35 -12.38 6.10 23.30
N GLY A 36 -12.36 4.94 23.98
CA GLY A 36 -11.76 4.74 25.30
C GLY A 36 -10.39 4.10 25.21
N ASN A 37 -9.70 4.06 26.35
CA ASN A 37 -8.38 3.43 26.43
C ASN A 37 -8.46 1.93 26.10
N ILE A 38 -7.55 1.47 25.27
CA ILE A 38 -7.34 0.05 24.96
C ILE A 38 -6.12 -0.42 25.78
N ASN A 39 -6.33 -1.34 26.71
CA ASN A 39 -5.24 -1.88 27.52
C ASN A 39 -4.66 -3.12 26.83
N ALA A 40 -3.57 -2.95 26.09
CA ALA A 40 -2.90 -4.02 25.37
C ALA A 40 -1.38 -3.90 25.50
N ASP A 41 -0.70 -5.03 25.66
CA ASP A 41 0.76 -5.09 25.52
C ASP A 41 1.11 -5.05 24.01
N ALA A 42 1.35 -3.84 23.52
CA ALA A 42 1.50 -3.55 22.09
C ALA A 42 2.56 -2.46 21.85
N ASN A 43 3.08 -2.41 20.62
CA ASN A 43 3.84 -1.25 20.19
C ASN A 43 2.88 -0.07 19.96
N VAL A 44 3.09 1.03 20.70
CA VAL A 44 2.20 2.19 20.66
C VAL A 44 2.70 3.21 19.65
N ILE A 45 1.79 3.73 18.84
CA ILE A 45 1.98 4.84 17.92
C ILE A 45 0.98 5.93 18.31
N ASP A 46 1.46 7.09 18.72
CA ASP A 46 0.61 8.26 18.94
C ASP A 46 0.30 8.90 17.57
N GLY A 47 -0.96 8.98 17.23
CA GLY A 47 -1.44 9.59 16.00
C GLY A 47 -1.52 11.11 16.03
N GLU A 48 -1.29 11.75 17.20
CA GLU A 48 -1.23 13.21 17.36
C GLU A 48 -2.45 13.93 16.76
N ASP A 49 -3.64 13.36 16.92
CA ASP A 49 -4.91 13.84 16.35
C ASP A 49 -4.93 13.89 14.80
N ASN A 50 -3.98 13.24 14.13
CA ASN A 50 -3.97 13.12 12.69
C ASN A 50 -5.11 12.21 12.18
N TYR A 51 -5.29 12.21 10.87
CA TYR A 51 -6.31 11.40 10.22
C TYR A 51 -5.78 10.03 9.82
N LEU A 52 -6.53 8.99 10.15
CA LEU A 52 -6.29 7.63 9.70
C LEU A 52 -7.30 7.25 8.62
N LEU A 53 -6.80 6.77 7.50
CA LEU A 53 -7.59 6.34 6.35
C LEU A 53 -7.22 4.91 5.97
N PRO A 54 -8.14 4.17 5.30
CA PRO A 54 -7.75 2.98 4.55
C PRO A 54 -6.68 3.32 3.51
N GLY A 55 -5.75 2.39 3.29
CA GLY A 55 -4.76 2.57 2.22
C GLY A 55 -5.43 2.78 0.86
N PHE A 56 -4.92 3.73 0.08
CA PHE A 56 -5.47 4.05 -1.23
C PHE A 56 -5.32 2.90 -2.22
N ILE A 57 -6.26 2.82 -3.15
CA ILE A 57 -6.25 1.86 -4.26
C ILE A 57 -6.11 2.64 -5.56
N ASP A 58 -5.02 2.41 -6.29
CA ASP A 58 -4.85 2.95 -7.64
C ASP A 58 -5.27 1.90 -8.66
N CYS A 59 -6.35 2.20 -9.37
CA CYS A 59 -6.97 1.29 -10.32
C CYS A 59 -6.33 1.29 -11.71
N HIS A 60 -5.34 2.17 -11.98
CA HIS A 60 -4.70 2.27 -13.29
C HIS A 60 -3.24 2.71 -13.18
N THR A 61 -2.34 1.75 -13.07
CA THR A 61 -0.89 2.02 -13.05
C THR A 61 -0.15 1.23 -14.11
N HIS A 62 1.11 1.63 -14.35
CA HIS A 62 2.11 0.92 -15.14
C HIS A 62 3.41 0.91 -14.35
N ILE A 63 3.53 -0.03 -13.39
CA ILE A 63 4.61 -0.03 -12.39
C ILE A 63 6.01 -0.17 -12.99
N PHE A 64 6.13 -0.77 -14.17
CA PHE A 64 7.39 -0.93 -14.89
C PHE A 64 7.74 0.30 -15.74
N ALA A 65 6.77 1.16 -16.06
CA ALA A 65 6.99 2.29 -16.93
C ALA A 65 7.64 3.46 -16.14
N LYS A 66 8.61 4.10 -16.79
CA LYS A 66 9.18 5.36 -16.31
C LYS A 66 8.50 6.51 -17.04
N GLY A 67 7.33 6.94 -16.50
CA GLY A 67 6.53 8.00 -17.13
C GLY A 67 6.00 7.62 -18.51
N PHE A 68 5.66 8.63 -19.32
CA PHE A 68 5.09 8.45 -20.68
C PHE A 68 6.15 8.37 -21.80
N HIS A 69 7.42 8.10 -21.47
CA HIS A 69 8.50 8.01 -22.45
C HIS A 69 8.50 6.62 -23.14
N LYS A 70 7.56 6.42 -24.07
CA LYS A 70 7.35 5.14 -24.73
C LYS A 70 8.63 4.61 -25.40
N GLU A 71 9.36 5.46 -26.12
CA GLU A 71 10.56 5.08 -26.85
C GLU A 71 11.68 4.63 -25.89
N GLU A 72 11.90 5.37 -24.79
CA GLU A 72 12.87 5.01 -23.77
C GLU A 72 12.47 3.69 -23.08
N ASN A 73 11.19 3.53 -22.75
CA ASN A 73 10.70 2.31 -22.11
C ASN A 73 10.87 1.08 -23.04
N MET A 74 10.65 1.23 -24.36
CA MET A 74 10.82 0.13 -25.32
C MET A 74 12.29 -0.19 -25.61
N ALA A 75 13.20 0.77 -25.51
CA ALA A 75 14.64 0.58 -25.76
C ALA A 75 15.37 -0.10 -24.59
N ASN A 76 14.79 -0.06 -23.38
CA ASN A 76 15.42 -0.63 -22.21
C ASN A 76 15.36 -2.17 -22.20
N PRO A 77 16.42 -2.85 -21.77
CA PRO A 77 16.38 -4.28 -21.53
C PRO A 77 15.30 -4.63 -20.49
N LEU A 78 14.59 -5.74 -20.72
CA LEU A 78 13.48 -6.19 -19.86
C LEU A 78 13.86 -6.23 -18.36
N GLY A 79 15.08 -6.71 -18.02
CA GLY A 79 15.55 -6.77 -16.65
C GLY A 79 15.59 -5.40 -15.95
N LEU A 80 15.84 -4.31 -16.70
CA LEU A 80 15.89 -2.97 -16.12
C LEU A 80 14.51 -2.50 -15.64
N HIS A 81 13.43 -2.94 -16.29
CA HIS A 81 12.07 -2.63 -15.85
C HIS A 81 11.78 -3.21 -14.46
N PHE A 82 12.24 -4.44 -14.19
CA PHE A 82 12.10 -5.05 -12.86
C PHE A 82 12.86 -4.28 -11.80
N TYR A 83 14.12 -3.91 -12.09
CA TYR A 83 14.90 -3.13 -11.12
C TYR A 83 14.30 -1.74 -10.85
N ASN A 84 13.76 -1.07 -11.86
CA ASN A 84 13.08 0.22 -11.69
C ASN A 84 11.76 0.08 -10.91
N ALA A 85 11.05 -1.01 -11.07
CA ALA A 85 9.78 -1.25 -10.41
C ALA A 85 9.92 -1.39 -8.88
N VAL A 86 11.08 -1.80 -8.38
CA VAL A 86 11.33 -1.93 -6.92
C VAL A 86 11.26 -0.57 -6.22
N PRO A 87 12.05 0.47 -6.59
CA PRO A 87 11.91 1.79 -5.98
C PRO A 87 10.56 2.44 -6.28
N HIS A 88 9.97 2.24 -7.45
CA HIS A 88 8.62 2.74 -7.74
C HIS A 88 7.58 2.15 -6.77
N SER A 89 7.68 0.86 -6.47
CA SER A 89 6.80 0.20 -5.51
C SER A 89 6.91 0.80 -4.11
N LEU A 90 8.13 1.07 -3.67
CA LEU A 90 8.37 1.71 -2.37
C LEU A 90 7.81 3.14 -2.33
N GLN A 91 8.01 3.92 -3.40
CA GLN A 91 7.44 5.27 -3.52
C GLN A 91 5.91 5.23 -3.49
N THR A 92 5.30 4.25 -4.16
CA THR A 92 3.85 4.04 -4.18
C THR A 92 3.31 3.77 -2.77
N ILE A 93 3.94 2.87 -2.02
CA ILE A 93 3.57 2.60 -0.61
C ILE A 93 3.74 3.86 0.25
N ASN A 94 4.85 4.57 0.11
CA ASN A 94 5.13 5.79 0.89
C ASN A 94 4.15 6.94 0.57
N ALA A 95 3.50 6.91 -0.60
CA ALA A 95 2.41 7.81 -0.96
C ALA A 95 1.04 7.37 -0.40
N GLY A 96 0.98 6.30 0.40
CA GLY A 96 -0.26 5.77 0.98
C GLY A 96 -1.05 4.83 0.07
N VAL A 97 -0.55 4.50 -1.13
CA VAL A 97 -1.21 3.57 -2.04
C VAL A 97 -0.79 2.13 -1.71
N THR A 98 -1.72 1.36 -1.14
CA THR A 98 -1.45 -0.01 -0.65
C THR A 98 -1.88 -1.10 -1.63
N THR A 99 -2.68 -0.75 -2.64
CA THR A 99 -3.15 -1.68 -3.68
C THR A 99 -3.10 -0.99 -5.03
N ILE A 100 -2.63 -1.70 -6.05
CA ILE A 100 -2.59 -1.20 -7.41
C ILE A 100 -3.18 -2.21 -8.40
N ARG A 101 -3.79 -1.70 -9.47
CA ARG A 101 -4.09 -2.47 -10.66
C ARG A 101 -3.13 -2.04 -11.77
N ASP A 102 -2.18 -2.92 -12.09
CA ASP A 102 -1.29 -2.68 -13.22
C ASP A 102 -1.99 -3.00 -14.54
N CYS A 103 -2.05 -2.03 -15.44
CA CYS A 103 -2.79 -2.09 -16.69
C CYS A 103 -1.90 -2.50 -17.88
N GLY A 104 -0.96 -3.44 -17.66
CA GLY A 104 -0.22 -4.09 -18.75
C GLY A 104 1.26 -3.75 -18.80
N SER A 105 1.90 -3.46 -17.70
CA SER A 105 3.36 -3.32 -17.65
C SER A 105 4.04 -4.43 -16.87
N ALA A 106 3.45 -4.88 -15.76
CA ALA A 106 4.02 -5.92 -14.92
C ALA A 106 3.53 -7.32 -15.33
N ASP A 107 4.38 -8.30 -15.11
CA ASP A 107 4.09 -9.71 -15.36
C ASP A 107 3.89 -10.53 -14.07
N LEU A 108 3.64 -11.83 -14.25
CA LEU A 108 3.43 -12.74 -13.13
C LEU A 108 4.66 -12.86 -12.22
N SER A 109 5.89 -12.73 -12.76
CA SER A 109 7.11 -12.86 -11.95
C SER A 109 7.22 -11.73 -10.93
N PHE A 110 6.80 -10.51 -11.27
CA PHE A 110 6.74 -9.40 -10.34
C PHE A 110 5.76 -9.66 -9.19
N LYS A 111 4.55 -10.15 -9.50
CA LYS A 111 3.56 -10.53 -8.50
C LYS A 111 4.06 -11.64 -7.58
N LEU A 112 4.72 -12.66 -8.13
CA LEU A 112 5.30 -13.75 -7.34
C LEU A 112 6.43 -13.26 -6.43
N ALA A 113 7.27 -12.35 -6.92
CA ALA A 113 8.34 -11.75 -6.12
C ALA A 113 7.76 -10.92 -4.96
N GLN A 114 6.71 -10.15 -5.19
CA GLN A 114 5.99 -9.42 -4.16
C GLN A 114 5.37 -10.37 -3.11
N GLN A 115 4.71 -11.45 -3.54
CA GLN A 115 4.13 -12.45 -2.64
C GLN A 115 5.20 -13.16 -1.78
N ARG A 116 6.38 -13.37 -2.36
CA ARG A 116 7.55 -13.94 -1.64
C ARG A 116 8.27 -12.92 -0.75
N LYS A 117 7.77 -11.67 -0.69
CA LYS A 117 8.33 -10.58 0.12
C LYS A 117 9.80 -10.28 -0.23
N LEU A 118 10.20 -10.40 -1.49
CA LEU A 118 11.55 -10.09 -1.94
C LEU A 118 11.82 -8.58 -1.90
N PHE A 119 10.78 -7.76 -1.95
CA PHE A 119 10.82 -6.32 -1.80
C PHE A 119 9.47 -5.79 -1.29
N THR A 120 9.45 -4.57 -0.80
CA THR A 120 8.23 -3.88 -0.36
C THR A 120 7.48 -3.33 -1.56
N ALA A 121 6.21 -3.73 -1.71
CA ALA A 121 5.34 -3.29 -2.79
C ALA A 121 3.88 -3.29 -2.35
N PRO A 122 3.02 -2.46 -2.98
CA PRO A 122 1.58 -2.57 -2.81
C PRO A 122 1.07 -3.93 -3.32
N LYS A 123 -0.09 -4.36 -2.83
CA LYS A 123 -0.77 -5.53 -3.38
C LYS A 123 -1.07 -5.27 -4.86
N ILE A 124 -0.62 -6.18 -5.74
CA ILE A 124 -0.78 -5.98 -7.18
C ILE A 124 -1.85 -6.87 -7.80
N HIS A 125 -2.73 -6.23 -8.57
CA HIS A 125 -3.64 -6.89 -9.50
C HIS A 125 -3.12 -6.67 -10.92
N LEU A 126 -2.74 -7.75 -11.59
CA LEU A 126 -2.24 -7.70 -12.95
C LEU A 126 -3.41 -7.70 -13.94
N SER A 127 -3.36 -6.86 -14.95
CA SER A 127 -4.18 -7.06 -16.12
C SER A 127 -3.52 -8.15 -16.99
N ILE A 128 -4.29 -9.16 -17.36
CA ILE A 128 -3.85 -10.17 -18.31
C ILE A 128 -4.08 -9.58 -19.70
N SER A 129 -3.24 -8.66 -20.14
CA SER A 129 -3.16 -8.28 -21.54
C SER A 129 -1.79 -8.71 -22.05
N PRO A 130 -1.71 -9.59 -23.04
CA PRO A 130 -0.49 -9.74 -23.80
C PRO A 130 -0.24 -8.42 -24.55
N TRP A 131 0.99 -7.98 -24.54
CA TRP A 131 1.48 -6.95 -25.47
C TRP A 131 1.29 -7.41 -26.90
#